data_8282f4b82b20d2cfedb35b6f483e70d8
#
_entry.id   8282f4b82b20d2cfedb35b6f483e70d8
#
_cell.length_a   1.000
_cell.length_b   1.000
_cell.length_c   1.000
_cell.angle_alpha   90.00
_cell.angle_beta   90.00
_cell.angle_gamma   90.00
#
_symmetry.space_group_name_H-M   'P 1'
#
loop_
_entity.id
_entity.type
_entity.pdbx_description
1 polymer ?
#
loop_
_entity_poly.entity_id
_entity_poly.type
_entity_poly.pdbx_seq_one_letter_code
_entity_poly.pdbx_strand_id
1 'polypeptide(L)'
;MFSLLSQDIQNIIVFDLEWNQSGYNPNHRMPHEIIEIGACRVNREGHVVSRFSELIRPRVYKRLDKHIKQVTGITEQELAQGRSFSDVFGDFIAWCGEDAQLVTWGRDDYPVLKRNAAFFMTPMPFEPPIDAQLVFGFCCLGGEHKQMNLHAAMELMNVELDVAAHRAVNDAECTAALLPVVDRGVEALTPERRMQLEHILEKESRVAASALRSLPTPYMFQTDALADQRLMSLPCPACGKRTAFDTPWFDSGRERYLTISVCPQHGFVYGQMHFKRTGANTLIMHQRAYPANREDVDDVRERYRLYLLTPPKKRHHRLNMEEVVEKSKR
;
A
#
# COMPACT_ATOMS: atom_id res chain seq x y z
N MET A 1 18.42 -8.63 5.79
CA MET A 1 17.62 -7.41 5.69
C MET A 1 18.36 -6.19 6.19
N PHE A 2 18.98 -6.24 7.34
CA PHE A 2 19.87 -5.17 7.82
C PHE A 2 20.97 -4.82 6.83
N SER A 3 21.46 -5.83 6.10
CA SER A 3 22.44 -5.68 5.02
C SER A 3 21.91 -4.94 3.77
N LEU A 4 20.59 -4.77 3.63
CA LEU A 4 19.96 -3.93 2.61
C LEU A 4 19.87 -2.45 3.03
N LEU A 5 20.06 -2.16 4.33
CA LEU A 5 19.97 -0.82 4.87
C LEU A 5 21.35 -0.14 4.84
N SER A 6 21.36 1.17 4.57
CA SER A 6 22.55 1.98 4.78
C SER A 6 23.08 1.81 6.20
N GLN A 7 24.39 1.85 6.38
CA GLN A 7 25.02 1.75 7.71
C GLN A 7 24.64 2.91 8.63
N ASP A 8 24.19 4.03 8.07
CA ASP A 8 23.75 5.20 8.83
C ASP A 8 22.39 4.99 9.51
N ILE A 9 21.56 4.05 9.01
CA ILE A 9 20.26 3.74 9.59
C ILE A 9 20.47 2.91 10.86
N GLN A 10 20.28 3.55 12.02
CA GLN A 10 20.35 2.93 13.34
C GLN A 10 18.98 2.68 13.96
N ASN A 11 17.93 3.31 13.39
CA ASN A 11 16.59 3.35 13.95
C ASN A 11 15.64 2.50 13.10
N ILE A 12 15.56 1.21 13.40
CA ILE A 12 14.72 0.25 12.67
C ILE A 12 13.47 -0.01 13.50
N ILE A 13 12.32 0.29 12.91
CA ILE A 13 11.01 0.16 13.54
C ILE A 13 10.20 -0.90 12.80
N VAL A 14 9.98 -2.02 13.44
CA VAL A 14 9.02 -3.03 12.97
C VAL A 14 7.67 -2.68 13.55
N PHE A 15 6.64 -2.56 12.71
CA PHE A 15 5.29 -2.25 13.16
C PHE A 15 4.23 -3.11 12.49
N ASP A 16 3.13 -3.25 13.18
CA ASP A 16 1.93 -3.93 12.76
C ASP A 16 0.70 -3.15 13.21
N LEU A 17 -0.42 -3.33 12.56
CA LEU A 17 -1.67 -2.63 12.84
C LEU A 17 -2.83 -3.60 12.97
N GLU A 18 -3.71 -3.34 13.94
CA GLU A 18 -5.04 -3.92 13.93
C GLU A 18 -6.07 -2.86 13.50
N TRP A 19 -7.02 -3.25 12.65
CA TRP A 19 -8.05 -2.34 12.18
C TRP A 19 -9.45 -2.94 12.18
N ASN A 20 -10.42 -2.06 12.42
CA ASN A 20 -11.84 -2.38 12.30
C ASN A 20 -12.36 -1.99 10.91
N GLN A 21 -13.39 -2.69 10.45
CA GLN A 21 -14.04 -2.46 9.17
C GLN A 21 -15.53 -2.79 9.27
N SER A 22 -16.31 -2.42 8.24
CA SER A 22 -17.69 -2.84 8.14
C SER A 22 -17.93 -3.52 6.79
N GLY A 23 -18.34 -4.78 6.84
CA GLY A 23 -18.74 -5.52 5.64
C GLY A 23 -20.07 -5.04 5.03
N TYR A 24 -20.95 -4.42 5.85
CA TYR A 24 -22.32 -4.04 5.44
C TYR A 24 -22.41 -2.63 4.86
N ASN A 25 -21.64 -1.69 5.39
CA ASN A 25 -21.67 -0.29 4.95
C ASN A 25 -20.29 0.34 5.09
N PRO A 26 -19.34 -0.03 4.22
CA PRO A 26 -17.99 0.49 4.31
C PRO A 26 -17.98 1.99 4.02
N ASN A 27 -17.33 2.75 4.89
CA ASN A 27 -17.03 4.14 4.59
C ASN A 27 -15.92 4.19 3.53
N HIS A 28 -16.23 4.65 2.32
CA HIS A 28 -15.27 4.68 1.21
C HIS A 28 -14.03 5.56 1.47
N ARG A 29 -14.14 6.53 2.39
CA ARG A 29 -12.99 7.35 2.80
C ARG A 29 -12.15 6.64 3.87
N MET A 30 -12.76 5.78 4.68
CA MET A 30 -12.14 5.05 5.78
C MET A 30 -12.62 3.59 5.76
N PRO A 31 -12.18 2.74 4.81
CA PRO A 31 -12.60 1.34 4.77
C PRO A 31 -12.03 0.52 5.94
N HIS A 32 -10.86 0.90 6.45
CA HIS A 32 -10.15 0.25 7.55
C HIS A 32 -9.77 1.32 8.57
N GLU A 33 -10.40 1.32 9.73
CA GLU A 33 -10.10 2.24 10.83
C GLU A 33 -9.18 1.56 11.83
N ILE A 34 -8.00 2.11 12.05
CA ILE A 34 -7.00 1.55 12.97
C ILE A 34 -7.52 1.59 14.39
N ILE A 35 -7.40 0.48 15.10
CA ILE A 35 -7.80 0.28 16.50
C ILE A 35 -6.63 -0.06 17.42
N GLU A 36 -5.49 -0.49 16.87
CA GLU A 36 -4.24 -0.70 17.61
C GLU A 36 -3.05 -0.37 16.71
N ILE A 37 -2.03 0.26 17.28
CA ILE A 37 -0.68 0.37 16.71
C ILE A 37 0.25 -0.36 17.65
N GLY A 38 0.92 -1.39 17.12
CA GLY A 38 1.97 -2.13 17.78
C GLY A 38 3.29 -2.00 17.05
N ALA A 39 4.37 -1.77 17.77
CA ALA A 39 5.68 -1.69 17.15
C ALA A 39 6.80 -2.08 18.12
N CYS A 40 7.93 -2.49 17.55
CA CYS A 40 9.16 -2.65 18.29
C CYS A 40 10.32 -1.98 17.56
N ARG A 41 11.21 -1.37 18.35
CA ARG A 41 12.49 -0.87 17.87
C ARG A 41 13.51 -1.98 17.94
N VAL A 42 14.23 -2.20 16.84
CA VAL A 42 15.18 -3.29 16.69
C VAL A 42 16.56 -2.69 16.42
N ASN A 43 17.58 -3.19 17.12
CA ASN A 43 18.96 -2.87 16.81
C ASN A 43 19.48 -3.70 15.63
N ARG A 44 20.69 -3.41 15.16
CA ARG A 44 21.27 -4.12 14.01
C ARG A 44 21.62 -5.59 14.27
N GLU A 45 21.70 -5.99 15.53
CA GLU A 45 21.87 -7.37 15.95
C GLU A 45 20.54 -8.16 15.96
N GLY A 46 19.41 -7.48 15.64
CA GLY A 46 18.08 -8.09 15.60
C GLY A 46 17.37 -8.16 16.95
N HIS A 47 17.90 -7.49 17.99
CA HIS A 47 17.26 -7.48 19.30
C HIS A 47 16.24 -6.36 19.44
N VAL A 48 15.09 -6.66 20.04
CA VAL A 48 14.09 -5.67 20.42
C VAL A 48 14.59 -4.86 21.61
N VAL A 49 14.74 -3.55 21.43
CA VAL A 49 15.26 -2.62 22.46
C VAL A 49 14.17 -1.75 23.09
N SER A 50 13.06 -1.53 22.42
CA SER A 50 11.88 -0.87 23.00
C SER A 50 10.61 -1.26 22.25
N ARG A 51 9.45 -1.02 22.88
CA ARG A 51 8.14 -1.37 22.36
C ARG A 51 7.21 -0.17 22.41
N PHE A 52 6.26 -0.14 21.46
CA PHE A 52 5.12 0.76 21.42
C PHE A 52 3.86 -0.08 21.28
N SER A 53 2.84 0.14 22.10
CA SER A 53 1.56 -0.58 22.00
C SER A 53 0.46 0.32 22.56
N GLU A 54 -0.44 0.77 21.68
CA GLU A 54 -1.51 1.68 22.04
C GLU A 54 -2.81 1.32 21.32
N LEU A 55 -3.90 1.25 22.10
CA LEU A 55 -5.25 1.11 21.59
C LEU A 55 -5.82 2.46 21.17
N ILE A 56 -6.55 2.44 20.06
CA ILE A 56 -7.18 3.62 19.46
C ILE A 56 -8.69 3.49 19.53
N ARG A 57 -9.35 4.52 20.06
CA ARG A 57 -10.81 4.60 20.10
C ARG A 57 -11.37 4.91 18.72
N PRO A 58 -12.15 3.99 18.11
CA PRO A 58 -12.69 4.21 16.77
C PRO A 58 -13.73 5.33 16.74
N ARG A 59 -13.71 6.14 15.69
CA ARG A 59 -14.67 7.24 15.46
C ARG A 59 -15.67 6.92 14.35
N VAL A 60 -15.26 6.14 13.35
CA VAL A 60 -16.08 5.82 12.18
C VAL A 60 -16.91 4.57 12.44
N TYR A 61 -16.29 3.50 12.90
CA TYR A 61 -16.94 2.22 13.16
C TYR A 61 -17.09 1.98 14.67
N LYS A 62 -18.20 2.46 15.23
CA LYS A 62 -18.48 2.37 16.68
C LYS A 62 -18.67 0.94 17.20
N ARG A 63 -19.03 0.01 16.33
CA ARG A 63 -19.14 -1.42 16.67
C ARG A 63 -17.96 -2.16 16.06
N LEU A 64 -17.36 -3.02 16.85
CA LEU A 64 -16.29 -3.89 16.40
C LEU A 64 -16.88 -5.00 15.53
N ASP A 65 -16.26 -5.25 14.37
CA ASP A 65 -16.63 -6.39 13.54
C ASP A 65 -16.41 -7.69 14.33
N LYS A 66 -17.34 -8.65 14.17
CA LYS A 66 -17.29 -9.90 14.96
C LYS A 66 -16.04 -10.72 14.67
N HIS A 67 -15.60 -10.73 13.43
CA HIS A 67 -14.39 -11.45 13.03
C HIS A 67 -13.16 -10.81 13.64
N ILE A 68 -13.04 -9.48 13.55
CA ILE A 68 -11.93 -8.73 14.15
C ILE A 68 -11.87 -8.97 15.67
N LYS A 69 -13.01 -8.89 16.35
CA LYS A 69 -13.08 -9.20 17.79
C LYS A 69 -12.61 -10.62 18.13
N GLN A 70 -12.99 -11.59 17.30
CA GLN A 70 -12.61 -13.00 17.50
C GLN A 70 -11.12 -13.22 17.28
N VAL A 71 -10.55 -12.57 16.28
CA VAL A 71 -9.15 -12.74 15.88
C VAL A 71 -8.23 -12.00 16.85
N THR A 72 -8.49 -10.72 17.12
CA THR A 72 -7.60 -9.87 17.96
C THR A 72 -7.82 -10.03 19.45
N GLY A 73 -8.98 -10.54 19.87
CA GLY A 73 -9.41 -10.56 21.27
C GLY A 73 -9.72 -9.18 21.86
N ILE A 74 -9.56 -8.09 21.09
CA ILE A 74 -9.84 -6.72 21.54
C ILE A 74 -11.34 -6.54 21.77
N THR A 75 -11.71 -5.87 22.84
CA THR A 75 -13.08 -5.60 23.22
C THR A 75 -13.48 -4.15 22.99
N GLU A 76 -14.78 -3.90 22.79
CA GLU A 76 -15.31 -2.53 22.69
C GLU A 76 -15.07 -1.73 23.99
N GLN A 77 -15.01 -2.41 25.13
CA GLN A 77 -14.75 -1.77 26.43
C GLN A 77 -13.30 -1.25 26.50
N GLU A 78 -12.33 -2.02 26.03
CA GLU A 78 -10.92 -1.59 25.94
C GLU A 78 -10.79 -0.43 24.96
N LEU A 79 -11.40 -0.54 23.77
CA LEU A 79 -11.37 0.53 22.76
C LEU A 79 -12.03 1.83 23.25
N ALA A 80 -13.06 1.74 24.10
CA ALA A 80 -13.70 2.92 24.67
C ALA A 80 -12.75 3.73 25.57
N GLN A 81 -11.75 3.09 26.17
CA GLN A 81 -10.70 3.72 26.98
C GLN A 81 -9.50 4.19 26.14
N GLY A 82 -9.42 3.73 24.87
CA GLY A 82 -8.37 4.14 23.95
C GLY A 82 -8.37 5.64 23.68
N ARG A 83 -7.24 6.15 23.27
CA ARG A 83 -7.02 7.55 22.90
C ARG A 83 -7.46 7.81 21.45
N SER A 84 -7.43 9.07 21.01
CA SER A 84 -7.72 9.39 19.61
C SER A 84 -6.60 8.91 18.68
N PHE A 85 -6.91 8.62 17.42
CA PHE A 85 -5.88 8.29 16.41
C PHE A 85 -4.79 9.36 16.34
N SER A 86 -5.19 10.64 16.33
CA SER A 86 -4.23 11.74 16.19
C SER A 86 -3.24 11.81 17.35
N ASP A 87 -3.70 11.54 18.58
CA ASP A 87 -2.82 11.56 19.76
C ASP A 87 -1.87 10.37 19.73
N VAL A 88 -2.39 9.16 19.52
CA VAL A 88 -1.60 7.92 19.46
C VAL A 88 -0.58 7.96 18.32
N PHE A 89 -1.02 8.41 17.14
CA PHE A 89 -0.14 8.49 15.99
C PHE A 89 0.92 9.59 16.14
N GLY A 90 0.58 10.70 16.80
CA GLY A 90 1.56 11.73 17.17
C GLY A 90 2.66 11.18 18.10
N ASP A 91 2.26 10.43 19.13
CA ASP A 91 3.20 9.76 20.03
C ASP A 91 4.02 8.67 19.32
N PHE A 92 3.40 7.93 18.40
CA PHE A 92 4.11 6.95 17.57
C PHE A 92 5.20 7.61 16.72
N ILE A 93 4.88 8.72 16.05
CA ILE A 93 5.86 9.50 15.27
C ILE A 93 7.01 9.95 16.19
N ALA A 94 6.70 10.52 17.35
CA ALA A 94 7.70 10.95 18.31
C ALA A 94 8.56 9.79 18.85
N TRP A 95 7.92 8.64 19.13
CA TRP A 95 8.61 7.44 19.56
C TRP A 95 9.50 6.85 18.46
N CYS A 96 9.08 6.87 17.19
CA CYS A 96 9.91 6.43 16.08
C CYS A 96 11.18 7.28 15.95
N GLY A 97 11.11 8.57 16.24
CA GLY A 97 12.22 9.51 16.08
C GLY A 97 12.52 9.85 14.63
N GLU A 98 13.60 10.60 14.43
CA GLU A 98 14.07 10.97 13.09
C GLU A 98 14.78 9.77 12.42
N ASP A 99 14.79 9.74 11.09
CA ASP A 99 15.45 8.72 10.26
C ASP A 99 15.03 7.27 10.56
N ALA A 100 13.78 7.07 10.98
CA ALA A 100 13.25 5.76 11.25
C ALA A 100 13.01 4.98 9.94
N GLN A 101 13.66 3.83 9.80
CA GLN A 101 13.34 2.87 8.77
C GLN A 101 12.21 1.96 9.24
N LEU A 102 11.05 2.10 8.62
CA LEU A 102 9.91 1.24 8.91
C LEU A 102 10.03 -0.12 8.21
N VAL A 103 9.54 -1.16 8.90
CA VAL A 103 9.47 -2.54 8.42
C VAL A 103 8.11 -3.13 8.79
N THR A 104 7.51 -3.89 7.88
CA THR A 104 6.24 -4.60 8.10
C THR A 104 6.34 -6.05 7.63
N TRP A 105 5.40 -6.91 8.07
CA TRP A 105 5.20 -8.21 7.47
C TRP A 105 4.07 -8.14 6.44
N GLY A 106 4.42 -7.77 5.21
CA GLY A 106 3.48 -7.56 4.12
C GLY A 106 3.22 -6.09 3.83
N ARG A 107 2.35 -5.84 2.84
CA ARG A 107 2.17 -4.53 2.23
C ARG A 107 0.93 -3.76 2.68
N ASP A 108 0.10 -4.34 3.57
CA ASP A 108 -1.25 -3.79 3.82
C ASP A 108 -1.26 -2.69 4.91
N ASP A 109 -0.35 -2.74 5.89
CA ASP A 109 -0.29 -1.81 7.02
C ASP A 109 -0.04 -0.37 6.59
N TYR A 110 0.95 -0.14 5.74
CA TYR A 110 1.32 1.22 5.36
C TYR A 110 0.23 1.99 4.61
N PRO A 111 -0.47 1.41 3.61
CA PRO A 111 -1.62 2.06 2.99
C PRO A 111 -2.77 2.34 3.96
N VAL A 112 -3.00 1.46 4.94
CA VAL A 112 -4.01 1.67 5.99
C VAL A 112 -3.59 2.83 6.89
N LEU A 113 -2.33 2.85 7.36
CA LEU A 113 -1.78 3.94 8.17
C LEU A 113 -1.89 5.28 7.44
N LYS A 114 -1.41 5.34 6.20
CA LYS A 114 -1.45 6.54 5.34
C LYS A 114 -2.87 7.07 5.15
N ARG A 115 -3.84 6.18 4.96
CA ARG A 115 -5.26 6.56 4.81
C ARG A 115 -5.86 7.10 6.11
N ASN A 116 -5.54 6.48 7.25
CA ASN A 116 -5.97 6.98 8.55
C ASN A 116 -5.35 8.35 8.84
N ALA A 117 -4.05 8.52 8.62
CA ALA A 117 -3.38 9.81 8.77
C ALA A 117 -4.06 10.91 7.92
N ALA A 118 -4.33 10.63 6.65
CA ALA A 118 -5.02 11.56 5.75
C ALA A 118 -6.46 11.87 6.19
N PHE A 119 -7.21 10.87 6.66
CA PHE A 119 -8.59 11.06 7.12
C PHE A 119 -8.67 11.93 8.37
N PHE A 120 -7.77 11.71 9.32
CA PHE A 120 -7.69 12.47 10.57
C PHE A 120 -6.83 13.74 10.46
N MET A 121 -6.35 14.07 9.25
CA MET A 121 -5.53 15.26 8.97
C MET A 121 -4.24 15.32 9.83
N THR A 122 -3.63 14.16 10.07
CA THR A 122 -2.39 14.03 10.82
C THR A 122 -1.21 13.95 9.84
N PRO A 123 -0.04 14.55 10.15
CA PRO A 123 1.17 14.38 9.34
C PRO A 123 1.52 12.90 9.13
N MET A 124 2.06 12.58 7.96
CA MET A 124 2.58 11.24 7.62
C MET A 124 4.05 11.40 7.20
N PRO A 125 5.00 11.44 8.14
CA PRO A 125 6.39 11.74 7.84
C PRO A 125 7.18 10.54 7.32
N PHE A 126 6.59 9.34 7.35
CA PHE A 126 7.30 8.12 7.04
C PHE A 126 7.34 7.83 5.55
N GLU A 127 8.53 7.44 5.06
CA GLU A 127 8.67 6.76 3.79
C GLU A 127 8.05 5.36 3.84
N PRO A 128 7.73 4.74 2.70
CA PRO A 128 7.20 3.38 2.65
C PRO A 128 8.12 2.38 3.36
N PRO A 129 7.56 1.44 4.14
CA PRO A 129 8.34 0.44 4.86
C PRO A 129 8.98 -0.57 3.91
N ILE A 130 9.98 -1.27 4.40
CA ILE A 130 10.45 -2.50 3.79
C ILE A 130 9.46 -3.62 4.12
N ASP A 131 8.95 -4.29 3.10
CA ASP A 131 8.11 -5.49 3.25
C ASP A 131 8.99 -6.71 3.55
N ALA A 132 9.08 -7.11 4.82
CA ALA A 132 9.89 -8.26 5.26
C ALA A 132 9.34 -9.59 4.69
N GLN A 133 8.02 -9.71 4.46
CA GLN A 133 7.41 -10.89 3.84
C GLN A 133 7.88 -11.06 2.39
N LEU A 134 7.99 -9.97 1.64
CA LEU A 134 8.50 -9.98 0.28
C LEU A 134 9.96 -10.43 0.26
N VAL A 135 10.81 -9.84 1.12
CA VAL A 135 12.23 -10.20 1.22
C VAL A 135 12.38 -11.66 1.62
N PHE A 136 11.62 -12.13 2.61
CA PHE A 136 11.57 -13.52 3.02
C PHE A 136 11.18 -14.46 1.87
N GLY A 137 10.10 -14.12 1.15
CA GLY A 137 9.65 -14.90 -0.01
C GLY A 137 10.71 -15.03 -1.09
N PHE A 138 11.43 -13.94 -1.36
CA PHE A 138 12.50 -13.89 -2.34
C PHE A 138 13.74 -14.70 -1.93
N CYS A 139 14.19 -14.53 -0.69
CA CYS A 139 15.44 -15.12 -0.19
C CYS A 139 15.27 -16.56 0.29
N CYS A 140 14.18 -16.83 1.04
CA CYS A 140 14.02 -18.10 1.74
C CYS A 140 13.11 -19.09 1.00
N LEU A 141 12.17 -18.60 0.17
CA LEU A 141 11.24 -19.45 -0.60
C LEU A 141 11.58 -19.53 -2.09
N GLY A 142 12.61 -18.80 -2.55
CA GLY A 142 13.11 -18.82 -3.93
C GLY A 142 12.14 -18.21 -4.96
N GLY A 143 11.26 -17.28 -4.57
CA GLY A 143 10.32 -16.66 -5.51
C GLY A 143 9.74 -15.32 -5.06
N GLU A 144 9.74 -14.35 -5.97
CA GLU A 144 9.27 -12.97 -5.76
C GLU A 144 7.80 -12.87 -5.31
N HIS A 145 6.97 -13.81 -5.73
CA HIS A 145 5.53 -13.80 -5.49
C HIS A 145 5.06 -14.78 -4.42
N LYS A 146 5.99 -15.43 -3.74
CA LYS A 146 5.63 -16.35 -2.67
C LYS A 146 5.40 -15.56 -1.38
N GLN A 147 4.14 -15.41 -1.01
CA GLN A 147 3.73 -14.86 0.27
C GLN A 147 3.47 -15.99 1.27
N MET A 148 3.88 -15.78 2.50
CA MET A 148 3.64 -16.71 3.61
C MET A 148 3.18 -15.89 4.81
N ASN A 149 2.12 -16.33 5.52
CA ASN A 149 1.73 -15.66 6.74
C ASN A 149 2.83 -15.75 7.81
N LEU A 150 2.82 -14.81 8.73
CA LEU A 150 3.88 -14.62 9.72
C LEU A 150 4.15 -15.88 10.54
N HIS A 151 3.10 -16.48 11.09
CA HIS A 151 3.25 -17.66 11.95
C HIS A 151 3.75 -18.89 11.19
N ALA A 152 3.29 -19.11 9.94
CA ALA A 152 3.83 -20.18 9.09
C ALA A 152 5.31 -19.95 8.74
N ALA A 153 5.75 -18.70 8.58
CA ALA A 153 7.15 -18.38 8.38
C ALA A 153 8.00 -18.64 9.62
N MET A 154 7.49 -18.32 10.81
CA MET A 154 8.14 -18.62 12.09
C MET A 154 8.28 -20.12 12.29
N GLU A 155 7.20 -20.89 12.08
CA GLU A 155 7.22 -22.35 12.16
C GLU A 155 8.22 -22.97 11.19
N LEU A 156 8.19 -22.54 9.91
CA LEU A 156 9.13 -23.02 8.89
C LEU A 156 10.60 -22.80 9.26
N MET A 157 10.88 -21.67 9.92
CA MET A 157 12.25 -21.27 10.33
C MET A 157 12.62 -21.70 11.73
N ASN A 158 11.75 -22.46 12.43
CA ASN A 158 11.91 -22.85 13.84
C ASN A 158 12.24 -21.65 14.74
N VAL A 159 11.55 -20.51 14.51
CA VAL A 159 11.60 -19.32 15.37
C VAL A 159 10.41 -19.39 16.32
N GLU A 160 10.67 -19.53 17.61
CA GLU A 160 9.64 -19.60 18.65
C GLU A 160 9.61 -18.31 19.46
N LEU A 161 8.41 -17.81 19.69
CA LEU A 161 8.12 -16.69 20.61
C LEU A 161 6.84 -17.03 21.36
N ASP A 162 6.89 -16.99 22.70
CA ASP A 162 5.72 -17.23 23.53
C ASP A 162 4.92 -15.92 23.69
N VAL A 163 4.23 -15.53 22.62
CA VAL A 163 3.38 -14.34 22.58
C VAL A 163 2.02 -14.68 21.95
N ALA A 164 0.98 -14.02 22.42
CA ALA A 164 -0.35 -14.19 21.83
C ALA A 164 -0.40 -13.60 20.41
N ALA A 165 -0.87 -14.38 19.44
CA ALA A 165 -1.09 -13.90 18.08
C ALA A 165 -2.18 -12.81 18.01
N HIS A 166 -2.16 -12.03 16.93
CA HIS A 166 -3.16 -11.02 16.63
C HIS A 166 -3.29 -9.91 17.67
N ARG A 167 -2.16 -9.49 18.22
CA ARG A 167 -1.98 -8.21 18.88
C ARG A 167 -0.83 -7.52 18.16
N ALA A 168 -1.07 -6.33 17.69
CA ALA A 168 -0.14 -5.62 16.82
C ALA A 168 1.31 -5.59 17.32
N VAL A 169 1.53 -5.38 18.64
CA VAL A 169 2.89 -5.39 19.19
C VAL A 169 3.54 -6.79 19.15
N ASN A 170 2.75 -7.84 19.35
CA ASN A 170 3.24 -9.21 19.33
C ASN A 170 3.60 -9.66 17.91
N ASP A 171 2.78 -9.29 16.91
CA ASP A 171 3.04 -9.58 15.51
C ASP A 171 4.25 -8.77 15.00
N ALA A 172 4.44 -7.53 15.48
CA ALA A 172 5.66 -6.77 15.27
C ALA A 172 6.90 -7.47 15.87
N GLU A 173 6.79 -8.06 17.07
CA GLU A 173 7.88 -8.83 17.69
C GLU A 173 8.18 -10.14 16.94
N CYS A 174 7.15 -10.85 16.49
CA CYS A 174 7.30 -12.03 15.65
C CYS A 174 8.02 -11.70 14.33
N THR A 175 7.64 -10.58 13.70
CA THR A 175 8.34 -10.08 12.52
C THR A 175 9.79 -9.74 12.83
N ALA A 176 10.05 -9.04 13.95
CA ALA A 176 11.41 -8.69 14.38
C ALA A 176 12.28 -9.94 14.60
N ALA A 177 11.73 -10.99 15.20
CA ALA A 177 12.43 -12.25 15.44
C ALA A 177 12.84 -12.97 14.13
N LEU A 178 12.11 -12.75 13.04
CA LEU A 178 12.46 -13.29 11.72
C LEU A 178 13.53 -12.46 10.99
N LEU A 179 13.75 -11.19 11.35
CA LEU A 179 14.69 -10.33 10.63
C LEU A 179 16.11 -10.89 10.53
N PRO A 180 16.72 -11.51 11.57
CA PRO A 180 18.04 -12.12 11.44
C PRO A 180 18.06 -13.31 10.44
N VAL A 181 16.95 -14.05 10.31
CA VAL A 181 16.83 -15.13 9.33
C VAL A 181 16.78 -14.56 7.92
N VAL A 182 15.95 -13.53 7.74
CA VAL A 182 15.82 -12.80 6.46
C VAL A 182 17.14 -12.20 6.04
N ASP A 183 17.90 -11.64 6.99
CA ASP A 183 19.20 -11.02 6.73
C ASP A 183 20.24 -12.02 6.22
N ARG A 184 20.35 -13.18 6.88
CA ARG A 184 21.19 -14.28 6.38
C ARG A 184 20.80 -14.71 4.97
N GLY A 185 19.48 -14.76 4.68
CA GLY A 185 18.98 -15.04 3.34
C GLY A 185 19.45 -14.02 2.30
N VAL A 186 19.44 -12.73 2.64
CA VAL A 186 19.93 -11.64 1.77
C VAL A 186 21.45 -11.73 1.58
N GLU A 187 22.21 -12.02 2.63
CA GLU A 187 23.67 -12.17 2.56
C GLU A 187 24.10 -13.34 1.67
N ALA A 188 23.29 -14.41 1.61
CA ALA A 188 23.52 -15.58 0.78
C ALA A 188 23.18 -15.36 -0.71
N LEU A 189 22.59 -14.24 -1.11
CA LEU A 189 22.26 -13.93 -2.49
C LEU A 189 23.51 -13.66 -3.32
N THR A 190 23.48 -14.10 -4.59
CA THR A 190 24.47 -13.62 -5.57
C THR A 190 24.28 -12.13 -5.85
N PRO A 191 25.31 -11.42 -6.33
CA PRO A 191 25.18 -9.98 -6.68
C PRO A 191 24.00 -9.69 -7.62
N GLU A 192 23.76 -10.53 -8.61
CA GLU A 192 22.67 -10.40 -9.58
C GLU A 192 21.30 -10.54 -8.90
N ARG A 193 21.15 -11.51 -8.00
CA ARG A 193 19.91 -11.74 -7.24
C ARG A 193 19.67 -10.60 -6.26
N ARG A 194 20.73 -10.06 -5.66
CA ARG A 194 20.62 -8.90 -4.77
C ARG A 194 20.14 -7.66 -5.52
N MET A 195 20.70 -7.38 -6.70
CA MET A 195 20.23 -6.28 -7.57
C MET A 195 18.76 -6.46 -7.97
N GLN A 196 18.33 -7.70 -8.28
CA GLN A 196 16.91 -7.99 -8.55
C GLN A 196 16.02 -7.66 -7.35
N LEU A 197 16.42 -8.06 -6.15
CA LEU A 197 15.66 -7.76 -4.92
C LEU A 197 15.57 -6.25 -4.67
N GLU A 198 16.68 -5.53 -4.78
CA GLU A 198 16.74 -4.07 -4.62
C GLU A 198 15.82 -3.36 -5.61
N HIS A 199 15.81 -3.79 -6.87
CA HIS A 199 14.90 -3.27 -7.90
C HIS A 199 13.41 -3.52 -7.55
N ILE A 200 13.08 -4.73 -7.06
CA ILE A 200 11.72 -5.08 -6.63
C ILE A 200 11.30 -4.18 -5.45
N LEU A 201 12.17 -4.02 -4.44
CA LEU A 201 11.87 -3.19 -3.26
C LEU A 201 11.68 -1.72 -3.65
N GLU A 202 12.50 -1.18 -4.54
CA GLU A 202 12.32 0.18 -5.08
C GLU A 202 10.95 0.34 -5.77
N LYS A 203 10.56 -0.63 -6.59
CA LYS A 203 9.26 -0.63 -7.26
C LYS A 203 8.10 -0.71 -6.26
N GLU A 204 8.14 -1.61 -5.29
CA GLU A 204 7.11 -1.74 -4.25
C GLU A 204 7.03 -0.47 -3.38
N SER A 205 8.16 0.14 -3.03
CA SER A 205 8.20 1.43 -2.31
C SER A 205 7.48 2.53 -3.10
N ARG A 206 7.75 2.68 -4.40
CA ARG A 206 7.06 3.65 -5.25
C ARG A 206 5.55 3.37 -5.31
N VAL A 207 5.16 2.09 -5.40
CA VAL A 207 3.74 1.68 -5.37
C VAL A 207 3.09 2.01 -4.02
N ALA A 208 3.76 1.76 -2.91
CA ALA A 208 3.27 2.08 -1.56
C ALA A 208 3.16 3.60 -1.33
N ALA A 209 4.11 4.38 -1.85
CA ALA A 209 4.05 5.85 -1.84
C ALA A 209 2.91 6.42 -2.69
N SER A 210 2.22 5.58 -3.50
CA SER A 210 1.22 6.04 -4.45
C SER A 210 0.08 6.82 -3.80
N ALA A 211 -0.40 7.84 -4.53
CA ALA A 211 -1.66 8.50 -4.21
C ALA A 211 -2.83 7.60 -4.66
N LEU A 212 -3.68 7.24 -3.71
CA LEU A 212 -4.90 6.46 -3.97
C LEU A 212 -6.12 7.38 -3.94
N ARG A 213 -6.94 7.27 -4.97
CA ARG A 213 -8.17 8.04 -5.09
C ARG A 213 -9.33 7.07 -5.36
N SER A 214 -10.37 7.14 -4.53
CA SER A 214 -11.60 6.37 -4.72
C SER A 214 -12.76 7.35 -4.85
N LEU A 215 -13.37 7.39 -6.02
CA LEU A 215 -14.45 8.32 -6.34
C LEU A 215 -15.74 7.55 -6.68
N PRO A 216 -16.81 7.73 -5.91
CA PRO A 216 -18.15 7.34 -6.34
C PRO A 216 -18.51 8.07 -7.63
N THR A 217 -19.09 7.36 -8.58
CA THR A 217 -19.56 7.94 -9.84
C THR A 217 -21.08 7.80 -9.95
N PRO A 218 -21.77 8.68 -10.66
CA PRO A 218 -23.20 8.53 -10.92
C PRO A 218 -23.49 7.51 -12.04
N TYR A 219 -22.48 6.92 -12.65
CA TYR A 219 -22.60 6.09 -13.83
C TYR A 219 -22.84 4.62 -13.49
N MET A 220 -23.68 3.97 -14.29
CA MET A 220 -23.92 2.53 -14.23
C MET A 220 -22.98 1.74 -15.15
N PHE A 221 -22.46 2.37 -16.20
CA PHE A 221 -21.58 1.77 -17.21
C PHE A 221 -20.21 2.42 -17.21
N GLN A 222 -19.18 1.60 -17.41
CA GLN A 222 -17.79 2.07 -17.46
C GLN A 222 -17.55 3.03 -18.61
N THR A 223 -18.20 2.82 -19.76
CA THR A 223 -18.11 3.70 -20.95
C THR A 223 -18.46 5.14 -20.62
N ASP A 224 -19.51 5.35 -19.83
CA ASP A 224 -19.96 6.70 -19.47
C ASP A 224 -19.00 7.34 -18.46
N ALA A 225 -18.51 6.55 -17.49
CA ALA A 225 -17.52 7.00 -16.52
C ALA A 225 -16.20 7.39 -17.20
N LEU A 226 -15.78 6.61 -18.20
CA LEU A 226 -14.57 6.87 -18.97
C LEU A 226 -14.69 8.08 -19.92
N ALA A 227 -15.89 8.49 -20.27
CA ALA A 227 -16.14 9.73 -21.04
C ALA A 227 -16.09 11.00 -20.16
N ASP A 228 -16.18 10.87 -18.83
CA ASP A 228 -16.10 12.03 -17.92
C ASP A 228 -14.65 12.49 -17.71
N GLN A 229 -14.26 13.58 -18.34
CA GLN A 229 -12.91 14.14 -18.24
C GLN A 229 -12.47 14.48 -16.81
N ARG A 230 -13.41 14.75 -15.88
CA ARG A 230 -13.09 15.03 -14.48
C ARG A 230 -12.62 13.76 -13.77
N LEU A 231 -13.23 12.62 -14.09
CA LEU A 231 -12.79 11.32 -13.57
C LEU A 231 -11.47 10.88 -14.18
N MET A 232 -11.27 11.19 -15.47
CA MET A 232 -10.05 10.80 -16.19
C MET A 232 -8.83 11.63 -15.84
N SER A 233 -8.96 12.72 -15.09
CA SER A 233 -7.80 13.51 -14.67
C SER A 233 -6.88 12.69 -13.75
N LEU A 234 -5.57 12.80 -13.93
CA LEU A 234 -4.57 12.20 -13.07
C LEU A 234 -3.80 13.32 -12.34
N PRO A 235 -4.01 13.53 -11.04
CA PRO A 235 -3.22 14.48 -10.28
C PRO A 235 -1.82 13.94 -10.01
N CYS A 236 -0.84 14.82 -9.99
CA CYS A 236 0.52 14.49 -9.57
C CYS A 236 0.53 14.04 -8.10
N PRO A 237 1.11 12.88 -7.75
CA PRO A 237 1.14 12.38 -6.37
C PRO A 237 1.96 13.29 -5.43
N ALA A 238 2.93 14.04 -5.96
CA ALA A 238 3.79 14.93 -5.16
C ALA A 238 3.17 16.30 -4.90
N CYS A 239 2.47 16.93 -5.89
CA CYS A 239 1.97 18.31 -5.72
C CYS A 239 0.47 18.47 -5.93
N GLY A 240 -0.26 17.40 -6.23
CA GLY A 240 -1.71 17.43 -6.47
C GLY A 240 -2.15 18.15 -7.76
N LYS A 241 -1.25 18.78 -8.51
CA LYS A 241 -1.58 19.50 -9.75
C LYS A 241 -1.96 18.52 -10.85
N ARG A 242 -2.84 18.96 -11.75
CA ARG A 242 -3.23 18.19 -12.93
C ARG A 242 -2.02 17.96 -13.83
N THR A 243 -1.88 16.74 -14.35
CA THR A 243 -0.83 16.35 -15.28
C THR A 243 -1.33 16.33 -16.72
N ALA A 244 -0.44 16.38 -17.70
CA ALA A 244 -0.72 16.18 -19.11
C ALA A 244 -0.43 14.73 -19.51
N PHE A 245 -1.29 14.11 -20.30
CA PHE A 245 -1.07 12.73 -20.75
C PHE A 245 0.02 12.65 -21.81
N ASP A 246 1.00 11.78 -21.57
CA ASP A 246 1.94 11.28 -22.56
C ASP A 246 1.31 10.10 -23.32
N THR A 247 0.75 9.16 -22.58
CA THR A 247 -0.03 8.05 -23.10
C THR A 247 -1.45 8.16 -22.54
N PRO A 248 -2.50 8.23 -23.36
CA PRO A 248 -3.87 8.32 -22.86
C PRO A 248 -4.26 7.05 -22.09
N TRP A 249 -5.35 7.13 -21.30
CA TRP A 249 -5.90 5.95 -20.66
C TRP A 249 -6.29 4.89 -21.68
N PHE A 250 -5.82 3.66 -21.50
CA PHE A 250 -6.16 2.53 -22.36
C PHE A 250 -6.41 1.26 -21.53
N ASP A 251 -7.24 0.37 -22.02
CA ASP A 251 -7.49 -0.93 -21.40
C ASP A 251 -6.27 -1.84 -21.57
N SER A 252 -5.63 -2.17 -20.46
CA SER A 252 -4.49 -3.09 -20.41
C SER A 252 -4.90 -4.55 -20.16
N GLY A 253 -6.21 -4.83 -20.17
CA GLY A 253 -6.80 -6.14 -19.87
C GLY A 253 -7.31 -6.27 -18.43
N ARG A 254 -8.27 -7.18 -18.25
CA ARG A 254 -8.92 -7.46 -16.94
C ARG A 254 -9.54 -6.22 -16.28
N GLU A 255 -10.16 -5.34 -17.09
CA GLU A 255 -10.81 -4.09 -16.63
C GLU A 255 -9.85 -3.12 -15.90
N ARG A 256 -8.58 -3.17 -16.23
CA ARG A 256 -7.55 -2.25 -15.73
C ARG A 256 -7.14 -1.28 -16.83
N TYR A 257 -7.15 -0.02 -16.50
CA TYR A 257 -6.73 1.06 -17.40
C TYR A 257 -5.39 1.60 -16.93
N LEU A 258 -4.48 1.82 -17.88
CA LEU A 258 -3.15 2.37 -17.63
C LEU A 258 -2.97 3.69 -18.39
N THR A 259 -2.09 4.54 -17.87
CA THR A 259 -1.65 5.77 -18.50
C THR A 259 -0.26 6.16 -18.00
N ILE A 260 0.45 6.91 -18.83
CA ILE A 260 1.58 7.75 -18.41
C ILE A 260 1.19 9.20 -18.62
N SER A 261 1.47 10.04 -17.63
CA SER A 261 1.29 11.48 -17.72
C SER A 261 2.53 12.22 -17.21
N VAL A 262 2.58 13.52 -17.46
CA VAL A 262 3.74 14.36 -17.12
C VAL A 262 3.29 15.51 -16.25
N CYS A 263 3.92 15.62 -15.09
CA CYS A 263 3.89 16.82 -14.26
C CYS A 263 5.07 17.73 -14.64
N PRO A 264 4.86 19.01 -14.96
CA PRO A 264 5.96 19.89 -15.33
C PRO A 264 7.04 20.07 -14.23
N GLN A 265 6.67 19.84 -12.96
CA GLN A 265 7.56 20.00 -11.81
C GLN A 265 8.20 18.69 -11.33
N HIS A 266 7.49 17.53 -11.51
CA HIS A 266 7.87 16.26 -10.90
C HIS A 266 8.08 15.12 -11.93
N GLY A 267 8.06 15.43 -13.22
CA GLY A 267 8.31 14.46 -14.28
C GLY A 267 7.17 13.47 -14.52
N PHE A 268 7.50 12.26 -14.91
CA PHE A 268 6.52 11.24 -15.29
C PHE A 268 5.74 10.70 -14.10
N VAL A 269 4.44 10.46 -14.34
CA VAL A 269 3.50 9.88 -13.38
C VAL A 269 2.84 8.67 -14.03
N TYR A 270 2.99 7.53 -13.39
CA TYR A 270 2.25 6.31 -13.72
C TYR A 270 0.83 6.40 -13.16
N GLY A 271 -0.16 6.08 -13.99
CA GLY A 271 -1.54 5.98 -13.58
C GLY A 271 -2.14 4.60 -13.84
N GLN A 272 -2.83 4.09 -12.85
CA GLN A 272 -3.64 2.87 -12.96
C GLN A 272 -5.06 3.15 -12.46
N MET A 273 -6.06 2.60 -13.14
CA MET A 273 -7.46 2.78 -12.78
C MET A 273 -8.24 1.49 -13.00
N HIS A 274 -9.24 1.25 -12.15
CA HIS A 274 -10.27 0.23 -12.34
C HIS A 274 -11.59 0.70 -11.74
N PHE A 275 -12.69 0.05 -12.14
CA PHE A 275 -14.02 0.33 -11.61
C PHE A 275 -14.55 -0.85 -10.82
N LYS A 276 -15.23 -0.56 -9.71
CA LYS A 276 -15.94 -1.54 -8.88
C LYS A 276 -17.41 -1.17 -8.82
N ARG A 277 -18.30 -2.13 -9.03
CA ARG A 277 -19.76 -1.93 -8.94
C ARG A 277 -20.19 -1.88 -7.48
N THR A 278 -21.07 -0.93 -7.17
CA THR A 278 -21.69 -0.81 -5.84
C THR A 278 -22.97 -1.63 -5.74
N GLY A 279 -23.49 -1.82 -4.52
CA GLY A 279 -24.82 -2.42 -4.30
C GLY A 279 -25.99 -1.61 -4.89
N ALA A 280 -25.78 -0.29 -5.12
CA ALA A 280 -26.74 0.60 -5.79
C ALA A 280 -26.60 0.57 -7.33
N ASN A 281 -25.85 -0.38 -7.88
CA ASN A 281 -25.58 -0.56 -9.30
C ASN A 281 -24.85 0.60 -9.99
N THR A 282 -24.26 1.53 -9.23
CA THR A 282 -23.35 2.55 -9.72
C THR A 282 -21.89 2.08 -9.63
N LEU A 283 -20.95 2.86 -10.14
CA LEU A 283 -19.53 2.53 -10.14
C LEU A 283 -18.76 3.38 -9.14
N ILE A 284 -17.77 2.77 -8.50
CA ILE A 284 -16.69 3.48 -7.82
C ILE A 284 -15.45 3.33 -8.68
N MET A 285 -14.83 4.45 -9.02
CA MET A 285 -13.54 4.48 -9.67
C MET A 285 -12.44 4.44 -8.60
N HIS A 286 -11.55 3.47 -8.74
CA HIS A 286 -10.30 3.42 -7.97
C HIS A 286 -9.14 3.80 -8.88
N GLN A 287 -8.42 4.83 -8.50
CA GLN A 287 -7.29 5.35 -9.26
C GLN A 287 -6.05 5.38 -8.37
N ARG A 288 -4.92 4.92 -8.91
CA ARG A 288 -3.59 4.95 -8.30
C ARG A 288 -2.66 5.78 -9.15
N ALA A 289 -1.86 6.63 -8.51
CA ALA A 289 -0.83 7.42 -9.17
C ALA A 289 0.47 7.38 -8.36
N TYR A 290 1.62 7.15 -9.00
CA TYR A 290 2.94 7.25 -8.39
C TYR A 290 3.97 7.83 -9.37
N PRO A 291 5.11 8.38 -8.87
CA PRO A 291 6.19 8.84 -9.74
C PRO A 291 6.73 7.68 -10.58
N ALA A 292 6.70 7.83 -11.91
CA ALA A 292 7.14 6.81 -12.82
C ALA A 292 8.65 6.96 -13.11
N ASN A 293 9.37 5.84 -13.10
CA ASN A 293 10.73 5.78 -13.64
C ASN A 293 10.71 5.48 -15.14
N ARG A 294 11.90 5.39 -15.74
CA ARG A 294 12.04 5.13 -17.18
C ARG A 294 11.44 3.78 -17.59
N GLU A 295 11.62 2.76 -16.78
CA GLU A 295 11.08 1.42 -17.05
C GLU A 295 9.54 1.40 -17.06
N ASP A 296 8.90 2.05 -16.08
CA ASP A 296 7.44 2.20 -16.05
C ASP A 296 6.92 2.89 -17.32
N VAL A 297 7.63 3.94 -17.77
CA VAL A 297 7.27 4.70 -18.98
C VAL A 297 7.39 3.82 -20.23
N ASP A 298 8.50 3.11 -20.37
CA ASP A 298 8.77 2.25 -21.51
C ASP A 298 7.79 1.06 -21.57
N ASP A 299 7.49 0.40 -20.41
CA ASP A 299 6.50 -0.68 -20.32
C ASP A 299 5.10 -0.21 -20.73
N VAL A 300 4.64 0.92 -20.20
CA VAL A 300 3.29 1.42 -20.52
C VAL A 300 3.18 1.86 -21.98
N ARG A 301 4.21 2.50 -22.52
CA ARG A 301 4.24 2.88 -23.96
C ARG A 301 4.22 1.66 -24.87
N GLU A 302 4.97 0.61 -24.53
CA GLU A 302 4.96 -0.62 -25.33
C GLU A 302 3.60 -1.34 -25.24
N ARG A 303 3.00 -1.43 -24.06
CA ARG A 303 1.62 -1.97 -23.91
C ARG A 303 0.60 -1.15 -24.68
N TYR A 304 0.73 0.18 -24.69
CA TYR A 304 -0.14 1.04 -25.47
C TYR A 304 0.05 0.82 -26.98
N ARG A 305 1.28 0.67 -27.46
CA ARG A 305 1.59 0.30 -28.83
C ARG A 305 0.91 -1.01 -29.22
N LEU A 306 1.03 -2.05 -28.39
CA LEU A 306 0.39 -3.35 -28.61
C LEU A 306 -1.15 -3.24 -28.57
N TYR A 307 -1.69 -2.42 -27.67
CA TYR A 307 -3.12 -2.11 -27.63
C TYR A 307 -3.61 -1.51 -28.94
N LEU A 308 -2.89 -0.58 -29.54
CA LEU A 308 -3.26 0.03 -30.83
C LEU A 308 -3.23 -0.99 -31.98
N LEU A 309 -2.33 -1.95 -31.97
CA LEU A 309 -2.22 -3.02 -32.97
C LEU A 309 -3.30 -4.10 -32.81
N THR A 310 -3.98 -4.18 -31.67
CA THR A 310 -5.04 -5.18 -31.42
C THR A 310 -6.33 -4.78 -32.15
N PRO A 311 -6.94 -5.66 -32.99
CA PRO A 311 -8.16 -5.34 -33.71
C PRO A 311 -9.34 -4.96 -32.80
N PRO A 312 -10.20 -4.00 -33.21
CA PRO A 312 -11.31 -3.50 -32.39
C PRO A 312 -12.26 -4.56 -31.81
N LYS A 313 -12.54 -5.63 -32.56
CA LYS A 313 -13.43 -6.73 -32.15
C LYS A 313 -12.88 -7.58 -31.00
N LYS A 314 -11.58 -7.51 -30.72
CA LYS A 314 -10.91 -8.18 -29.58
C LYS A 314 -10.65 -7.25 -28.40
N ARG A 315 -10.92 -5.96 -28.55
CA ARG A 315 -10.81 -4.96 -27.49
C ARG A 315 -12.16 -4.88 -26.80
N HIS A 316 -12.29 -5.51 -25.65
CA HIS A 316 -13.47 -5.34 -24.81
C HIS A 316 -13.59 -3.86 -24.42
N HIS A 317 -14.64 -3.19 -24.92
CA HIS A 317 -14.99 -1.78 -24.68
C HIS A 317 -13.94 -0.75 -25.12
N ARG A 318 -13.85 -0.53 -26.45
CA ARG A 318 -13.09 0.59 -27.00
C ARG A 318 -13.77 1.92 -26.68
N LEU A 319 -13.12 2.71 -25.83
CA LEU A 319 -13.31 4.15 -25.85
C LEU A 319 -12.60 4.69 -27.09
N ASN A 320 -13.37 5.30 -27.95
CA ASN A 320 -12.80 6.10 -29.02
C ASN A 320 -12.41 7.47 -28.42
N MET A 321 -11.25 7.50 -27.71
CA MET A 321 -10.74 8.74 -27.10
C MET A 321 -10.46 9.83 -28.15
N GLU A 322 -10.26 9.46 -29.41
CA GLU A 322 -10.15 10.41 -30.54
C GLU A 322 -11.47 11.16 -30.78
N GLU A 323 -12.62 10.48 -30.69
CA GLU A 323 -13.93 11.14 -30.76
C GLU A 323 -14.23 12.05 -29.56
N VAL A 324 -13.72 11.70 -28.39
CA VAL A 324 -13.90 12.53 -27.18
C VAL A 324 -13.07 13.80 -27.26
N VAL A 325 -11.85 13.73 -27.81
CA VAL A 325 -10.98 14.89 -28.04
C VAL A 325 -11.51 15.81 -29.14
N GLU A 326 -12.09 15.27 -30.20
CA GLU A 326 -12.71 16.10 -31.25
C GLU A 326 -14.00 16.79 -30.81
N LYS A 327 -14.83 16.11 -29.98
CA LYS A 327 -16.04 16.74 -29.41
C LYS A 327 -15.76 17.82 -28.37
N SER A 328 -14.57 17.85 -27.77
CA SER A 328 -14.17 18.90 -26.82
C SER A 328 -13.57 20.14 -27.48
N LYS A 329 -13.34 20.09 -28.79
CA LYS A 329 -12.86 21.25 -29.61
C LYS A 329 -13.97 22.00 -30.33
N ARG A 330 -15.21 21.55 -30.22
CA ARG A 330 -16.42 22.25 -30.62
C ARG A 330 -17.19 22.71 -29.39
#